data_e4dc2c7d4ec52612442ccad16c84cc85
#
_entry.id   e4dc2c7d4ec52612442ccad16c84cc85
#
_cell.length_a   1.000
_cell.length_b   1.000
_cell.length_c   1.000
_cell.angle_alpha   90.00
_cell.angle_beta   90.00
_cell.angle_gamma   90.00
#
_symmetry.space_group_name_H-M   'P 1'
#
loop_
_entity.id
_entity.type
_entity.pdbx_description
1 polymer ?
#
loop_
_entity_poly.entity_id
_entity_poly.type
_entity_poly.pdbx_seq_one_letter_code
_entity_poly.pdbx_strand_id
1 'polypeptide(L)'
;GDCAINLKPTEDQLAEIAWEVAECGKHFGIDPKVAFLSYSTLGSGKGEDVDKMRNAAAKAKELYPSLPIEGELQFDAAVSPRVARTKCPNSEVAGQANTFIFPDINAGVEDCLYASVLSGAWIC
;
A
#
# COMPACT_ATOMS: atom_id res chain seq x y z
N GLY A 1 -4.66 4.85 0.86
CA GLY A 1 -5.89 4.82 1.63
C GLY A 1 -5.72 5.38 3.02
N ASP A 2 -6.75 6.00 3.51
CA ASP A 2 -6.88 6.62 4.84
C ASP A 2 -5.64 7.42 5.30
N CYS A 3 -5.52 8.62 4.77
CA CYS A 3 -4.43 9.54 5.13
C CYS A 3 -4.81 10.52 6.25
N ALA A 4 -6.02 10.45 6.83
CA ALA A 4 -6.52 11.55 7.66
C ALA A 4 -7.41 11.13 8.85
N ILE A 5 -7.83 9.89 8.95
CA ILE A 5 -8.81 9.46 9.96
C ILE A 5 -8.17 8.56 11.02
N ASN A 6 -7.58 7.43 10.62
CA ASN A 6 -6.97 6.50 11.55
C ASN A 6 -5.51 6.86 11.83
N LEU A 7 -5.22 7.31 13.06
CA LEU A 7 -3.89 7.77 13.45
C LEU A 7 -2.86 6.64 13.46
N LYS A 8 -3.21 5.53 14.10
CA LYS A 8 -2.37 4.32 14.23
C LYS A 8 -3.25 3.08 14.06
N PRO A 9 -3.62 2.73 12.83
CA PRO A 9 -4.48 1.58 12.60
C PRO A 9 -3.78 0.27 12.98
N THR A 10 -4.56 -0.69 13.48
CA THR A 10 -4.10 -2.05 13.72
C THR A 10 -3.96 -2.83 12.42
N GLU A 11 -3.34 -4.02 12.47
CA GLU A 11 -3.24 -4.92 11.31
C GLU A 11 -4.61 -5.25 10.71
N ASP A 12 -5.60 -5.52 11.57
CA ASP A 12 -6.96 -5.82 11.12
C ASP A 12 -7.63 -4.62 10.47
N GLN A 13 -7.47 -3.43 11.06
CA GLN A 13 -7.97 -2.19 10.49
C GLN A 13 -7.33 -1.86 9.16
N LEU A 14 -6.02 -2.09 9.00
CA LEU A 14 -5.33 -1.89 7.73
C LEU A 14 -5.85 -2.83 6.63
N ALA A 15 -6.15 -4.08 6.97
CA ALA A 15 -6.75 -5.02 6.01
C ALA A 15 -8.14 -4.56 5.57
N GLU A 16 -8.97 -4.07 6.50
CA GLU A 16 -10.29 -3.52 6.22
C GLU A 16 -10.21 -2.25 5.35
N ILE A 17 -9.32 -1.31 5.71
CA ILE A 17 -9.05 -0.09 4.94
C ILE A 17 -8.66 -0.44 3.49
N ALA A 18 -7.82 -1.45 3.31
CA ALA A 18 -7.42 -1.89 1.96
C ALA A 18 -8.61 -2.31 1.11
N TRP A 19 -9.55 -3.05 1.69
CA TRP A 19 -10.78 -3.45 1.01
C TRP A 19 -11.67 -2.25 0.68
N GLU A 20 -11.95 -1.40 1.66
CA GLU A 20 -12.81 -0.23 1.48
C GLU A 20 -12.27 0.74 0.42
N VAL A 21 -10.98 1.01 0.45
CA VAL A 21 -10.33 1.89 -0.54
C VAL A 21 -10.36 1.26 -1.93
N ALA A 22 -10.13 -0.04 -2.04
CA ALA A 22 -10.20 -0.75 -3.31
C ALA A 22 -11.63 -0.72 -3.89
N GLU A 23 -12.64 -0.99 -3.07
CA GLU A 23 -14.05 -0.92 -3.50
C GLU A 23 -14.44 0.50 -3.91
N CYS A 24 -14.02 1.50 -3.13
CA CYS A 24 -14.22 2.91 -3.50
C CYS A 24 -13.58 3.22 -4.86
N GLY A 25 -12.35 2.78 -5.09
CA GLY A 25 -11.63 2.97 -6.34
C GLY A 25 -12.37 2.40 -7.56
N LYS A 26 -13.01 1.25 -7.41
CA LYS A 26 -13.80 0.63 -8.48
C LYS A 26 -14.95 1.53 -8.96
N HIS A 27 -15.57 2.30 -8.06
CA HIS A 27 -16.61 3.26 -8.42
C HIS A 27 -16.09 4.38 -9.33
N PHE A 28 -14.79 4.64 -9.32
CA PHE A 28 -14.12 5.60 -10.19
C PHE A 28 -13.45 4.95 -11.40
N GLY A 29 -13.74 3.68 -11.68
CA GLY A 29 -13.19 2.95 -12.82
C GLY A 29 -11.75 2.46 -12.62
N ILE A 30 -11.25 2.44 -11.40
CA ILE A 30 -9.90 1.93 -11.07
C ILE A 30 -9.99 0.41 -10.87
N ASP A 31 -9.09 -0.32 -11.54
CA ASP A 31 -8.86 -1.74 -11.27
C ASP A 31 -7.79 -1.85 -10.17
N PRO A 32 -8.17 -2.11 -8.90
CA PRO A 32 -7.28 -1.92 -7.78
C PRO A 32 -6.14 -2.94 -7.74
N LYS A 33 -4.94 -2.43 -7.55
CA LYS A 33 -3.72 -3.19 -7.24
C LYS A 33 -3.12 -2.58 -5.99
N VAL A 34 -3.28 -3.28 -4.87
CA VAL A 34 -3.06 -2.74 -3.53
C VAL A 34 -1.66 -3.07 -3.03
N ALA A 35 -0.90 -2.04 -2.68
CA ALA A 35 0.40 -2.17 -2.04
C ALA A 35 0.34 -1.70 -0.58
N PHE A 36 0.76 -2.57 0.34
CA PHE A 36 0.99 -2.21 1.74
C PHE A 36 2.41 -1.66 1.88
N LEU A 37 2.53 -0.36 2.16
CA LEU A 37 3.80 0.34 2.14
C LEU A 37 4.59 0.20 3.43
N SER A 38 5.90 0.11 3.28
CA SER A 38 6.88 0.02 4.36
C SER A 38 8.22 0.54 3.87
N TYR A 39 9.15 0.78 4.78
CA TYR A 39 10.56 0.97 4.42
C TYR A 39 11.27 -0.33 4.02
N SER A 40 10.58 -1.45 4.07
CA SER A 40 11.06 -2.79 3.69
C SER A 40 10.31 -3.31 2.47
N THR A 41 11.00 -4.12 1.66
CA THR A 41 10.41 -4.85 0.55
C THR A 41 10.64 -6.35 0.76
N LEU A 42 9.56 -7.09 1.00
CA LEU A 42 9.52 -8.55 1.11
C LEU A 42 10.65 -9.14 1.98
N GLY A 43 10.84 -8.56 3.17
CA GLY A 43 11.83 -9.03 4.14
C GLY A 43 13.19 -8.37 4.07
N SER A 44 13.39 -7.33 3.25
CA SER A 44 14.66 -6.61 3.17
C SER A 44 15.01 -5.83 4.43
N GLY A 45 14.03 -5.44 5.22
CA GLY A 45 14.17 -4.77 6.50
C GLY A 45 13.52 -5.54 7.65
N LYS A 46 13.77 -5.08 8.86
CA LYS A 46 13.21 -5.65 10.09
C LYS A 46 12.71 -4.55 11.00
N GLY A 47 11.71 -4.84 11.80
CA GLY A 47 11.14 -3.94 12.79
C GLY A 47 9.64 -4.18 12.98
N GLU A 48 9.09 -3.59 14.05
CA GLU A 48 7.67 -3.73 14.40
C GLU A 48 6.76 -3.20 13.29
N ASP A 49 7.13 -2.07 12.68
CA ASP A 49 6.34 -1.47 11.59
C ASP A 49 6.37 -2.33 10.33
N VAL A 50 7.50 -2.98 10.05
CA VAL A 50 7.62 -3.95 8.94
C VAL A 50 6.73 -5.14 9.18
N ASP A 51 6.77 -5.73 10.38
CA ASP A 51 5.96 -6.88 10.75
C ASP A 51 4.47 -6.54 10.70
N LYS A 52 4.08 -5.36 11.17
CA LYS A 52 2.72 -4.84 11.10
C LYS A 52 2.21 -4.83 9.64
N MET A 53 2.96 -4.24 8.73
CA MET A 53 2.53 -4.14 7.33
C MET A 53 2.53 -5.48 6.61
N ARG A 54 3.49 -6.34 6.90
CA ARG A 54 3.53 -7.72 6.39
C ARG A 54 2.33 -8.53 6.85
N ASN A 55 2.03 -8.48 8.15
CA ASN A 55 0.90 -9.20 8.74
C ASN A 55 -0.44 -8.66 8.23
N ALA A 56 -0.57 -7.33 8.11
CA ALA A 56 -1.77 -6.71 7.54
C ALA A 56 -2.00 -7.13 6.10
N ALA A 57 -0.96 -7.17 5.27
CA ALA A 57 -1.05 -7.64 3.89
C ALA A 57 -1.45 -9.12 3.82
N ALA A 58 -0.87 -9.97 4.68
CA ALA A 58 -1.22 -11.38 4.75
C ALA A 58 -2.69 -11.59 5.16
N LYS A 59 -3.17 -10.87 6.17
CA LYS A 59 -4.59 -10.89 6.58
C LYS A 59 -5.52 -10.44 5.46
N ALA A 60 -5.16 -9.36 4.77
CA ALA A 60 -5.96 -8.86 3.65
C ALA A 60 -6.02 -9.86 2.49
N LYS A 61 -4.93 -10.52 2.17
CA LYS A 61 -4.90 -11.59 1.14
C LYS A 61 -5.81 -12.76 1.52
N GLU A 62 -5.84 -13.14 2.79
CA GLU A 62 -6.68 -14.24 3.30
C GLU A 62 -8.17 -13.87 3.28
N LEU A 63 -8.50 -12.65 3.74
CA LEU A 63 -9.90 -12.17 3.80
C LEU A 63 -10.48 -11.82 2.43
N TYR A 64 -9.66 -11.31 1.53
CA TYR A 64 -10.08 -10.78 0.23
C TYR A 64 -9.26 -11.40 -0.93
N PRO A 65 -9.40 -12.71 -1.16
CA PRO A 65 -8.56 -13.43 -2.13
C PRO A 65 -8.74 -12.97 -3.59
N SER A 66 -9.84 -12.30 -3.90
CA SER A 66 -10.10 -11.72 -5.24
C SER A 66 -9.40 -10.38 -5.47
N LEU A 67 -8.91 -9.73 -4.42
CA LEU A 67 -8.23 -8.44 -4.50
C LEU A 67 -6.72 -8.64 -4.68
N PRO A 68 -6.12 -8.09 -5.75
CA PRO A 68 -4.66 -8.12 -5.91
C PRO A 68 -3.98 -7.28 -4.83
N ILE A 69 -3.26 -7.94 -3.93
CA ILE A 69 -2.59 -7.32 -2.79
C ILE A 69 -1.14 -7.78 -2.73
N GLU A 70 -0.22 -6.88 -2.47
CA GLU A 70 1.17 -7.19 -2.15
C GLU A 70 1.67 -6.33 -0.98
N GLY A 71 2.58 -6.83 -0.23
CA GLY A 71 3.22 -6.16 0.89
C GLY A 71 3.99 -7.11 1.80
N GLU A 72 4.91 -6.60 2.55
CA GLU A 72 5.32 -5.19 2.62
C GLU A 72 6.17 -4.77 1.40
N LEU A 73 5.96 -3.55 0.89
CA LEU A 73 6.70 -3.00 -0.24
C LEU A 73 7.19 -1.58 0.06
N GLN A 74 8.40 -1.25 -0.39
CA GLN A 74 8.81 0.15 -0.51
C GLN A 74 8.08 0.80 -1.68
N PHE A 75 7.89 2.10 -1.64
CA PHE A 75 7.14 2.84 -2.66
C PHE A 75 7.75 2.67 -4.07
N ASP A 76 9.08 2.73 -4.19
CA ASP A 76 9.76 2.52 -5.47
C ASP A 76 9.48 1.13 -6.06
N ALA A 77 9.45 0.10 -5.23
CA ALA A 77 9.11 -1.25 -5.66
C ALA A 77 7.63 -1.40 -6.03
N ALA A 78 6.75 -0.62 -5.37
CA ALA A 78 5.32 -0.64 -5.67
C ALA A 78 4.97 -0.03 -7.03
N VAL A 79 5.67 1.05 -7.44
CA VAL A 79 5.30 1.83 -8.63
C VAL A 79 6.23 1.67 -9.83
N SER A 80 7.49 1.31 -9.62
CA SER A 80 8.48 1.20 -10.70
C SER A 80 8.60 -0.23 -11.22
N PRO A 81 8.22 -0.50 -12.48
CA PRO A 81 8.40 -1.83 -13.08
C PRO A 81 9.85 -2.31 -13.09
N ARG A 82 10.80 -1.38 -13.23
CA ARG A 82 12.23 -1.69 -13.20
C ARG A 82 12.68 -2.20 -11.82
N VAL A 83 12.27 -1.51 -10.76
CA VAL A 83 12.61 -1.89 -9.38
C VAL A 83 11.91 -3.19 -9.01
N ALA A 84 10.64 -3.33 -9.38
CA ALA A 84 9.85 -4.53 -9.12
C ALA A 84 10.47 -5.80 -9.74
N ARG A 85 10.97 -5.70 -10.97
CA ARG A 85 11.64 -6.84 -11.62
C ARG A 85 12.85 -7.35 -10.84
N THR A 86 13.53 -6.46 -10.13
CA THR A 86 14.70 -6.81 -9.32
C THR A 86 14.33 -7.29 -7.93
N LYS A 87 13.43 -6.58 -7.25
CA LYS A 87 13.08 -6.84 -5.84
C LYS A 87 11.93 -7.83 -5.67
N CYS A 88 10.98 -7.86 -6.60
CA CYS A 88 9.72 -8.62 -6.50
C CYS A 88 9.35 -9.29 -7.83
N PRO A 89 10.19 -10.14 -8.43
CA PRO A 89 9.99 -10.64 -9.80
C PRO A 89 8.70 -11.47 -9.97
N ASN A 90 8.16 -12.02 -8.89
CA ASN A 90 6.96 -12.88 -8.93
C ASN A 90 5.67 -12.16 -8.49
N SER A 91 5.72 -10.86 -8.22
CA SER A 91 4.55 -10.11 -7.78
C SER A 91 3.74 -9.59 -8.96
N GLU A 92 2.41 -9.78 -8.91
CA GLU A 92 1.47 -9.21 -9.88
C GLU A 92 1.13 -7.74 -9.59
N VAL A 93 1.44 -7.26 -8.39
CA VAL A 93 1.13 -5.90 -7.92
C VAL A 93 2.35 -4.98 -8.01
N ALA A 94 3.53 -5.47 -7.61
CA ALA A 94 4.75 -4.66 -7.60
C ALA A 94 5.04 -4.09 -9.00
N GLY A 95 5.41 -2.81 -9.03
CA GLY A 95 5.69 -2.08 -10.27
C GLY A 95 4.47 -1.53 -11.00
N GLN A 96 3.27 -1.83 -10.54
CA GLN A 96 2.02 -1.36 -11.15
C GLN A 96 0.92 -1.08 -10.12
N ALA A 97 1.28 -0.94 -8.85
CA ALA A 97 0.34 -0.60 -7.80
C ALA A 97 -0.29 0.77 -8.04
N ASN A 98 -1.58 0.85 -7.76
CA ASN A 98 -2.37 2.09 -7.89
C ASN A 98 -3.20 2.40 -6.64
N THR A 99 -3.11 1.56 -5.62
CA THR A 99 -3.79 1.73 -4.34
C THR A 99 -2.79 1.47 -3.22
N PHE A 100 -2.60 2.43 -2.33
CA PHE A 100 -1.53 2.40 -1.34
C PHE A 100 -2.09 2.44 0.08
N ILE A 101 -1.61 1.54 0.93
CA ILE A 101 -1.97 1.45 2.34
C ILE A 101 -0.75 1.82 3.17
N PHE A 102 -0.91 2.81 4.03
CA PHE A 102 0.15 3.38 4.86
C PHE A 102 0.10 2.83 6.29
N PRO A 103 1.26 2.70 6.97
CA PRO A 103 1.30 2.16 8.33
C PRO A 103 0.64 3.07 9.38
N ASP A 104 0.65 4.36 9.17
CA ASP A 104 0.09 5.36 10.05
C ASP A 104 -0.20 6.68 9.32
N ILE A 105 -0.80 7.64 10.03
CA ILE A 105 -1.18 8.92 9.46
C ILE A 105 0.02 9.78 9.04
N ASN A 106 1.15 9.69 9.74
CA ASN A 106 2.33 10.49 9.40
C ASN A 106 2.87 10.09 8.01
N ALA A 107 3.03 8.79 7.78
CA ALA A 107 3.46 8.28 6.48
C ALA A 107 2.47 8.66 5.37
N GLY A 108 1.17 8.50 5.62
CA GLY A 108 0.14 8.80 4.64
C GLY A 108 0.08 10.28 4.26
N VAL A 109 0.11 11.18 5.24
CA VAL A 109 0.06 12.62 5.00
C VAL A 109 1.32 13.12 4.29
N GLU A 110 2.50 12.70 4.70
CA GLU A 110 3.76 13.12 4.07
C GLU A 110 3.84 12.68 2.60
N ASP A 111 3.52 11.43 2.31
CA ASP A 111 3.54 10.92 0.94
C ASP A 111 2.49 11.59 0.06
N CYS A 112 1.32 11.87 0.60
CA CYS A 112 0.26 12.58 -0.11
C CYS A 112 0.66 14.01 -0.46
N LEU A 113 1.24 14.74 0.49
CA LEU A 113 1.76 16.09 0.27
C LEU A 113 2.90 16.10 -0.75
N TYR A 114 3.81 15.14 -0.67
CA TYR A 114 4.93 15.01 -1.60
C TYR A 114 4.43 14.75 -3.03
N ALA A 115 3.50 13.84 -3.19
CA ALA A 115 2.88 13.56 -4.49
C ALA A 115 2.15 14.79 -5.05
N SER A 116 1.45 15.55 -4.21
CA SER A 116 0.77 16.79 -4.60
C SER A 116 1.76 17.83 -5.13
N VAL A 117 2.89 18.02 -4.45
CA VAL A 117 3.94 18.97 -4.88
C VAL A 117 4.54 18.55 -6.22
N LEU A 118 4.86 17.27 -6.40
CA LEU A 118 5.49 16.78 -7.62
C LEU A 118 4.55 16.79 -8.83
N SER A 119 3.28 16.50 -8.63
CA SER A 119 2.29 16.43 -9.71
C SER A 119 1.62 17.76 -10.02
N GLY A 120 1.74 18.75 -9.13
CA GLY A 120 1.01 20.01 -9.22
C GLY A 120 -0.50 19.84 -9.02
N ALA A 121 -0.95 18.72 -8.50
CA ALA A 121 -2.35 18.39 -8.24
C ALA A 121 -2.64 18.28 -6.74
N TRP A 122 -3.86 18.61 -6.36
CA TRP A 122 -4.37 18.38 -4.99
C TRP A 122 -4.89 16.94 -4.91
N ILE A 123 -4.15 16.07 -4.21
CA ILE A 123 -4.42 14.63 -4.21
C ILE A 123 -5.00 14.14 -2.87
N CYS A 124 -4.86 14.92 -1.82
CA CYS A 124 -5.34 14.52 -0.49
C CYS A 124 -6.80 14.85 -0.24
#